data_22c637e08e01063f1815aac30c2d362b
#
_entry.id   22c637e08e01063f1815aac30c2d362b
#
_cell.length_a   1.000
_cell.length_b   1.000
_cell.length_c   1.000
_cell.angle_alpha   90.00
_cell.angle_beta   90.00
_cell.angle_gamma   90.00
#
_symmetry.space_group_name_H-M   'P 1'
#
loop_
_entity.id
_entity.type
_entity.pdbx_description
1 polymer ?
#
loop_
_entity_poly.entity_id
_entity_poly.type
_entity_poly.pdbx_seq_one_letter_code
_entity_poly.pdbx_strand_id
1 'polypeptide(L)'
;GDDHTDLVFYDKATGLAQLYTTDGRGGLDVLIEDVDWIAGWDQIVPGTFGGEDGLTDLFLFDAETGTATFLTADSTGGFTPLGDTEPFSTPWTTIMAGDFGGDTALTDLFLYDAEQGLGRYYLADGQGGLEQLSSSNTFPKGWDQIIPVRFASS
;
A
#
# COMPACT_ATOMS: atom_id res chain seq x y z
N GLY A 1 -8.50 17.04 -7.64
CA GLY A 1 -7.19 17.13 -7.00
C GLY A 1 -6.48 18.40 -7.44
N ASP A 2 -5.65 18.90 -6.60
CA ASP A 2 -4.89 20.15 -6.78
C ASP A 2 -3.37 19.88 -6.96
N ASP A 3 -3.00 18.66 -7.32
CA ASP A 3 -1.63 18.16 -7.49
C ASP A 3 -0.77 18.17 -6.18
N HIS A 4 -1.40 18.32 -5.02
CA HIS A 4 -0.72 18.23 -3.73
C HIS A 4 -0.91 16.84 -3.12
N THR A 5 0.03 16.44 -2.28
CA THR A 5 -0.07 15.20 -1.52
C THR A 5 -0.90 15.43 -0.26
N ASP A 6 -1.94 14.65 -0.09
CA ASP A 6 -2.82 14.66 1.06
C ASP A 6 -2.37 13.64 2.12
N LEU A 7 -2.96 13.69 3.31
CA LEU A 7 -2.56 12.84 4.43
C LEU A 7 -3.72 12.00 4.94
N VAL A 8 -3.44 10.75 5.21
CA VAL A 8 -4.33 9.85 5.96
C VAL A 8 -3.67 9.52 7.28
N PHE A 9 -4.40 9.76 8.37
CA PHE A 9 -4.03 9.31 9.71
C PHE A 9 -4.89 8.10 10.07
N TYR A 10 -4.26 7.06 10.58
CA TYR A 10 -4.93 5.82 10.95
C TYR A 10 -4.52 5.37 12.35
N ASP A 11 -5.51 5.07 13.18
CA ASP A 11 -5.31 4.46 14.50
C ASP A 11 -5.60 2.96 14.41
N LYS A 12 -4.54 2.15 14.47
CA LYS A 12 -4.63 0.69 14.40
C LYS A 12 -5.50 0.08 15.49
N ALA A 13 -5.52 0.66 16.68
CA ALA A 13 -6.24 0.09 17.83
C ALA A 13 -7.75 0.26 17.71
N THR A 14 -8.19 1.37 17.14
CA THR A 14 -9.61 1.72 17.02
C THR A 14 -10.16 1.49 15.62
N GLY A 15 -9.30 1.50 14.58
CA GLY A 15 -9.71 1.49 13.18
C GLY A 15 -10.14 2.86 12.67
N LEU A 16 -10.02 3.91 13.46
CA LEU A 16 -10.37 5.25 13.02
C LEU A 16 -9.35 5.81 12.05
N ALA A 17 -9.82 6.42 10.98
CA ALA A 17 -9.01 7.14 10.02
C ALA A 17 -9.52 8.57 9.83
N GLN A 18 -8.60 9.50 9.57
CA GLN A 18 -8.89 10.89 9.26
C GLN A 18 -8.13 11.29 8.00
N LEU A 19 -8.79 11.98 7.09
CA LEU A 19 -8.22 12.45 5.83
C LEU A 19 -8.08 13.96 5.87
N TYR A 20 -6.90 14.43 5.53
CA TYR A 20 -6.55 15.85 5.46
C TYR A 20 -6.04 16.21 4.07
N THR A 21 -6.56 17.30 3.53
CA THR A 21 -6.00 17.92 2.33
C THR A 21 -4.94 18.95 2.68
N THR A 22 -3.91 19.07 1.85
CA THR A 22 -2.84 20.04 2.02
C THR A 22 -3.00 21.20 1.04
N ASP A 23 -2.65 22.42 1.45
CA ASP A 23 -2.73 23.64 0.63
C ASP A 23 -1.41 23.96 -0.11
N GLY A 24 -0.42 23.04 -0.03
CA GLY A 24 0.93 23.27 -0.59
C GLY A 24 1.75 24.35 0.11
N ARG A 25 1.26 24.93 1.23
CA ARG A 25 1.92 26.00 2.01
C ARG A 25 2.10 25.63 3.47
N GLY A 26 1.76 24.39 3.83
CA GLY A 26 1.83 23.85 5.19
C GLY A 26 0.51 23.95 5.97
N GLY A 27 -0.56 24.40 5.33
CA GLY A 27 -1.91 24.33 5.89
C GLY A 27 -2.53 22.96 5.64
N LEU A 28 -3.40 22.53 6.57
CA LEU A 28 -4.17 21.30 6.52
C LEU A 28 -5.64 21.62 6.75
N ASP A 29 -6.49 21.10 5.86
CA ASP A 29 -7.94 21.13 6.04
C ASP A 29 -8.46 19.70 6.19
N VAL A 30 -9.39 19.50 7.13
CA VAL A 30 -10.03 18.19 7.33
C VAL A 30 -10.98 17.95 6.17
N LEU A 31 -10.72 16.89 5.39
CA LEU A 31 -11.63 16.44 4.34
C LEU A 31 -12.70 15.53 4.93
N ILE A 32 -12.29 14.57 5.74
CA ILE A 32 -13.20 13.62 6.40
C ILE A 32 -12.71 13.40 7.83
N GLU A 33 -13.62 13.61 8.82
CA GLU A 33 -13.41 13.23 10.21
C GLU A 33 -13.95 11.81 10.42
N ASP A 34 -13.17 11.00 11.12
CA ASP A 34 -13.57 9.70 11.68
C ASP A 34 -14.27 8.74 10.68
N VAL A 35 -13.51 8.28 9.71
CA VAL A 35 -13.91 7.12 8.91
C VAL A 35 -13.63 5.86 9.71
N ASP A 36 -14.63 5.02 9.90
CA ASP A 36 -14.45 3.71 10.50
C ASP A 36 -13.82 2.75 9.49
N TRP A 37 -12.50 2.61 9.53
CA TRP A 37 -11.82 1.50 8.92
C TRP A 37 -11.75 0.32 9.90
N ILE A 38 -11.53 -0.90 9.38
CA ILE A 38 -11.34 -2.05 10.25
C ILE A 38 -10.04 -1.85 11.05
N ALA A 39 -10.10 -2.08 12.38
CA ALA A 39 -8.92 -2.09 13.24
C ALA A 39 -7.98 -3.26 12.89
N GLY A 40 -6.69 -3.09 13.17
CA GLY A 40 -5.71 -4.18 13.07
C GLY A 40 -4.76 -4.11 11.90
N TRP A 41 -4.94 -3.22 10.93
CA TRP A 41 -4.01 -3.08 9.81
C TRP A 41 -2.60 -2.70 10.30
N ASP A 42 -1.62 -3.56 10.03
CA ASP A 42 -0.22 -3.33 10.39
C ASP A 42 0.49 -2.41 9.41
N GLN A 43 0.15 -2.53 8.14
CA GLN A 43 0.77 -1.75 7.08
C GLN A 43 -0.29 -1.21 6.12
N ILE A 44 -0.16 0.06 5.79
CA ILE A 44 -0.97 0.75 4.78
C ILE A 44 0.00 1.33 3.76
N VAL A 45 -0.08 0.86 2.53
CA VAL A 45 0.89 1.17 1.46
C VAL A 45 0.18 1.91 0.34
N PRO A 46 0.52 3.18 0.10
CA PRO A 46 -0.07 3.94 -1.00
C PRO A 46 0.50 3.52 -2.36
N GLY A 47 -0.34 3.57 -3.39
CA GLY A 47 0.05 3.26 -4.75
C GLY A 47 -1.06 3.51 -5.75
N THR A 48 -0.88 3.06 -6.98
CA THR A 48 -1.92 3.02 -8.02
C THR A 48 -2.24 1.56 -8.28
N PHE A 49 -3.33 1.07 -7.71
CA PHE A 49 -3.68 -0.36 -7.77
C PHE A 49 -4.91 -0.64 -8.63
N GLY A 50 -5.56 0.39 -9.13
CA GLY A 50 -6.78 0.33 -9.96
C GLY A 50 -7.67 1.54 -9.70
N GLY A 51 -8.95 1.49 -10.05
CA GLY A 51 -9.88 2.59 -9.78
C GLY A 51 -9.75 3.78 -10.73
N GLU A 52 -9.96 4.99 -10.23
CA GLU A 52 -9.89 6.23 -11.01
C GLU A 52 -8.45 6.69 -11.22
N ASP A 53 -8.11 7.07 -12.46
CA ASP A 53 -6.78 7.56 -12.81
C ASP A 53 -6.40 8.84 -12.02
N GLY A 54 -5.17 8.87 -11.53
CA GLY A 54 -4.59 10.04 -10.86
C GLY A 54 -4.92 10.16 -9.37
N LEU A 55 -5.64 9.20 -8.79
CA LEU A 55 -5.83 9.10 -7.35
C LEU A 55 -4.90 8.06 -6.73
N THR A 56 -4.64 8.20 -5.44
CA THR A 56 -3.81 7.25 -4.70
C THR A 56 -4.70 6.22 -4.03
N ASP A 57 -4.52 4.97 -4.42
CA ASP A 57 -5.14 3.82 -3.80
C ASP A 57 -4.29 3.32 -2.61
N LEU A 58 -4.84 2.42 -1.82
CA LEU A 58 -4.17 1.85 -0.66
C LEU A 58 -4.17 0.33 -0.72
N PHE A 59 -3.04 -0.26 -0.35
CA PHE A 59 -2.93 -1.67 0.00
C PHE A 59 -2.83 -1.78 1.52
N LEU A 60 -3.71 -2.54 2.14
CA LEU A 60 -3.79 -2.77 3.58
C LEU A 60 -3.42 -4.21 3.91
N PHE A 61 -2.61 -4.39 4.94
CA PHE A 61 -2.14 -5.71 5.37
C PHE A 61 -2.17 -5.86 6.89
N ASP A 62 -2.72 -6.98 7.34
CA ASP A 62 -2.72 -7.43 8.73
C ASP A 62 -1.75 -8.63 8.85
N ALA A 63 -0.64 -8.44 9.55
CA ALA A 63 0.41 -9.44 9.71
C ALA A 63 0.02 -10.59 10.65
N GLU A 64 -0.94 -10.39 11.53
CA GLU A 64 -1.41 -11.41 12.45
C GLU A 64 -2.27 -12.47 11.74
N THR A 65 -3.15 -12.03 10.86
CA THR A 65 -4.08 -12.91 10.12
C THR A 65 -3.60 -13.26 8.71
N GLY A 66 -2.67 -12.48 8.16
CA GLY A 66 -2.28 -12.55 6.74
C GLY A 66 -3.31 -11.92 5.80
N THR A 67 -4.34 -11.29 6.33
CA THR A 67 -5.39 -10.65 5.53
C THR A 67 -4.83 -9.42 4.81
N ALA A 68 -5.19 -9.28 3.55
CA ALA A 68 -4.86 -8.12 2.74
C ALA A 68 -6.08 -7.61 1.97
N THR A 69 -6.11 -6.34 1.65
CA THR A 69 -7.12 -5.76 0.78
C THR A 69 -6.58 -4.54 0.04
N PHE A 70 -7.11 -4.30 -1.16
CA PHE A 70 -6.91 -3.05 -1.87
C PHE A 70 -8.12 -2.14 -1.68
N LEU A 71 -7.89 -0.87 -1.45
CA LEU A 71 -8.90 0.17 -1.42
C LEU A 71 -8.61 1.17 -2.53
N THR A 72 -9.57 1.39 -3.42
CA THR A 72 -9.48 2.43 -4.44
C THR A 72 -10.11 3.72 -3.93
N ALA A 73 -9.43 4.83 -4.16
CA ALA A 73 -9.91 6.15 -3.81
C ALA A 73 -10.89 6.70 -4.84
N ASP A 74 -11.81 7.54 -4.39
CA ASP A 74 -12.65 8.40 -5.24
C ASP A 74 -12.31 9.89 -5.01
N SER A 75 -12.78 10.75 -5.91
CA SER A 75 -12.51 12.19 -5.86
C SER A 75 -13.14 12.92 -4.67
N THR A 76 -13.94 12.24 -3.83
CA THR A 76 -14.57 12.79 -2.63
C THR A 76 -13.87 12.39 -1.34
N GLY A 77 -12.79 11.61 -1.42
CA GLY A 77 -12.07 11.05 -0.28
C GLY A 77 -12.65 9.72 0.21
N GLY A 78 -13.60 9.13 -0.52
CA GLY A 78 -14.10 7.79 -0.24
C GLY A 78 -13.10 6.71 -0.67
N PHE A 79 -13.15 5.57 0.01
CA PHE A 79 -12.39 4.38 -0.31
C PHE A 79 -13.29 3.17 -0.46
N THR A 80 -13.10 2.41 -1.53
CA THR A 80 -13.91 1.22 -1.83
C THR A 80 -13.00 0.02 -2.05
N PRO A 81 -13.30 -1.16 -1.46
CA PRO A 81 -12.54 -2.38 -1.72
C PRO A 81 -12.52 -2.74 -3.21
N LEU A 82 -11.32 -3.07 -3.71
CA LEU A 82 -11.09 -3.51 -5.08
C LEU A 82 -10.91 -5.03 -5.11
N GLY A 83 -11.99 -5.75 -5.38
CA GLY A 83 -11.96 -7.21 -5.45
C GLY A 83 -11.62 -7.90 -4.14
N ASP A 84 -11.33 -9.19 -4.24
CA ASP A 84 -10.90 -10.04 -3.13
C ASP A 84 -9.41 -10.34 -3.27
N THR A 85 -8.62 -10.04 -2.25
CA THR A 85 -7.20 -10.36 -2.21
C THR A 85 -6.99 -11.63 -1.40
N GLU A 86 -6.30 -12.61 -1.97
CA GLU A 86 -5.97 -13.85 -1.29
C GLU A 86 -5.04 -13.58 -0.09
N PRO A 87 -5.31 -14.22 1.06
CA PRO A 87 -4.49 -14.01 2.25
C PRO A 87 -3.06 -14.55 2.06
N PHE A 88 -2.11 -13.89 2.67
CA PHE A 88 -0.73 -14.33 2.69
C PHE A 88 -0.48 -15.33 3.82
N SER A 89 0.31 -16.36 3.53
CA SER A 89 0.68 -17.41 4.52
C SER A 89 1.89 -17.05 5.38
N THR A 90 2.57 -15.95 5.06
CA THR A 90 3.83 -15.56 5.70
C THR A 90 3.68 -14.19 6.39
N PRO A 91 4.20 -14.02 7.61
CA PRO A 91 4.17 -12.75 8.31
C PRO A 91 5.19 -11.79 7.68
N TRP A 92 4.76 -10.99 6.73
CA TRP A 92 5.58 -9.98 6.10
C TRP A 92 5.85 -8.82 7.04
N THR A 93 7.13 -8.52 7.30
CA THR A 93 7.53 -7.45 8.22
C THR A 93 7.62 -6.09 7.55
N THR A 94 7.84 -6.07 6.24
CA THR A 94 7.91 -4.84 5.44
C THR A 94 7.24 -5.05 4.10
N ILE A 95 6.34 -4.14 3.73
CA ILE A 95 5.71 -4.10 2.41
C ILE A 95 5.94 -2.72 1.82
N MET A 96 6.37 -2.66 0.58
CA MET A 96 6.59 -1.41 -0.11
C MET A 96 6.07 -1.45 -1.54
N ALA A 97 5.68 -0.27 -2.00
CA ALA A 97 5.22 -0.03 -3.34
C ALA A 97 6.38 0.36 -4.28
N GLY A 98 6.29 -0.05 -5.53
CA GLY A 98 7.24 0.32 -6.58
C GLY A 98 6.81 -0.20 -7.94
N ASP A 99 7.55 0.14 -8.97
CA ASP A 99 7.40 -0.41 -10.32
C ASP A 99 8.48 -1.50 -10.45
N PHE A 100 8.07 -2.75 -10.24
CA PHE A 100 8.98 -3.91 -10.27
C PHE A 100 8.82 -4.74 -11.54
N GLY A 101 7.85 -4.44 -12.39
CA GLY A 101 7.61 -5.09 -13.67
C GLY A 101 6.16 -5.01 -14.13
N GLY A 102 5.82 -5.72 -15.21
CA GLY A 102 4.44 -5.78 -15.70
C GLY A 102 3.93 -4.49 -16.31
N ASP A 103 2.71 -4.08 -15.96
CA ASP A 103 2.07 -2.86 -16.43
C ASP A 103 2.59 -1.66 -15.64
N THR A 104 3.31 -0.76 -16.29
CA THR A 104 3.91 0.43 -15.67
C THR A 104 2.89 1.48 -15.20
N ALA A 105 1.62 1.32 -15.53
CA ALA A 105 0.53 2.17 -15.03
C ALA A 105 0.08 1.76 -13.61
N LEU A 106 0.39 0.53 -13.20
CA LEU A 106 0.07 0.02 -11.87
C LEU A 106 1.30 0.01 -10.96
N THR A 107 1.06 0.11 -9.68
CA THR A 107 2.07 -0.03 -8.64
C THR A 107 2.13 -1.48 -8.18
N ASP A 108 3.35 -2.03 -8.15
CA ASP A 108 3.61 -3.37 -7.67
C ASP A 108 4.03 -3.36 -6.20
N LEU A 109 4.11 -4.54 -5.60
CA LEU A 109 4.49 -4.72 -4.21
C LEU A 109 5.77 -5.56 -4.08
N PHE A 110 6.66 -5.13 -3.19
CA PHE A 110 7.73 -5.96 -2.65
C PHE A 110 7.46 -6.25 -1.19
N LEU A 111 7.41 -7.54 -0.83
CA LEU A 111 7.15 -8.03 0.51
C LEU A 111 8.42 -8.67 1.06
N TYR A 112 8.79 -8.30 2.29
CA TYR A 112 10.00 -8.80 2.95
C TYR A 112 9.72 -9.32 4.35
N ASP A 113 10.26 -10.50 4.65
CA ASP A 113 10.29 -11.12 5.97
C ASP A 113 11.70 -10.99 6.56
N ALA A 114 11.87 -10.15 7.57
CA ALA A 114 13.16 -9.87 8.20
C ALA A 114 13.71 -11.06 9.00
N GLU A 115 12.85 -11.93 9.51
CA GLU A 115 13.28 -13.09 10.29
C GLU A 115 13.86 -14.18 9.39
N GLN A 116 13.26 -14.39 8.23
CA GLN A 116 13.71 -15.40 7.27
C GLN A 116 14.70 -14.85 6.23
N GLY A 117 14.74 -13.53 6.04
CA GLY A 117 15.49 -12.89 4.96
C GLY A 117 14.86 -13.18 3.59
N LEU A 118 13.56 -13.34 3.55
CA LEU A 118 12.81 -13.71 2.36
C LEU A 118 12.18 -12.48 1.71
N GLY A 119 12.39 -12.29 0.42
CA GLY A 119 11.74 -11.23 -0.35
C GLY A 119 10.94 -11.77 -1.53
N ARG A 120 9.79 -11.19 -1.80
CA ARG A 120 8.94 -11.53 -2.95
C ARG A 120 8.41 -10.29 -3.63
N TYR A 121 8.32 -10.37 -4.96
CA TYR A 121 7.71 -9.35 -5.79
C TYR A 121 6.35 -9.83 -6.27
N TYR A 122 5.36 -8.94 -6.19
CA TYR A 122 4.01 -9.18 -6.66
C TYR A 122 3.56 -8.07 -7.59
N LEU A 123 3.07 -8.45 -8.77
CA LEU A 123 2.47 -7.54 -9.72
C LEU A 123 0.98 -7.40 -9.42
N ALA A 124 0.49 -6.16 -9.37
CA ALA A 124 -0.94 -5.90 -9.26
C ALA A 124 -1.61 -6.03 -10.64
N ASP A 125 -2.82 -6.58 -10.66
CA ASP A 125 -3.61 -6.77 -11.88
C ASP A 125 -4.64 -5.65 -12.14
N GLY A 126 -4.74 -4.68 -11.24
CA GLY A 126 -5.71 -3.59 -11.28
C GLY A 126 -7.15 -3.99 -10.90
N GLN A 127 -7.35 -5.22 -10.43
CA GLN A 127 -8.66 -5.76 -10.06
C GLN A 127 -8.68 -6.38 -8.65
N GLY A 128 -7.63 -6.13 -7.86
CA GLY A 128 -7.47 -6.66 -6.50
C GLY A 128 -6.66 -7.95 -6.42
N GLY A 129 -6.23 -8.51 -7.54
CA GLY A 129 -5.36 -9.68 -7.60
C GLY A 129 -3.89 -9.31 -7.60
N LEU A 130 -3.08 -10.28 -7.16
CA LEU A 130 -1.62 -10.19 -7.12
C LEU A 130 -1.00 -11.42 -7.77
N GLU A 131 -0.09 -11.22 -8.70
CA GLU A 131 0.70 -12.28 -9.33
C GLU A 131 2.14 -12.24 -8.82
N GLN A 132 2.65 -13.34 -8.28
CA GLN A 132 4.04 -13.42 -7.87
C GLN A 132 4.97 -13.42 -9.09
N LEU A 133 5.84 -12.40 -9.21
CA LEU A 133 6.70 -12.20 -10.37
C LEU A 133 7.77 -13.28 -10.52
N SER A 134 8.34 -13.77 -9.43
CA SER A 134 9.40 -14.77 -9.47
C SER A 134 9.42 -15.63 -8.21
N SER A 135 10.23 -16.69 -8.24
CA SER A 135 10.59 -17.42 -7.02
C SER A 135 11.21 -16.47 -5.99
N SER A 136 10.99 -16.76 -4.73
CA SER A 136 11.47 -15.96 -3.61
C SER A 136 12.97 -15.69 -3.68
N ASN A 137 13.37 -14.44 -3.49
CA ASN A 137 14.76 -14.05 -3.33
C ASN A 137 15.18 -14.13 -1.86
N THR A 138 16.41 -14.55 -1.61
CA THR A 138 16.98 -14.58 -0.28
C THR A 138 17.87 -13.36 -0.07
N PHE A 139 17.61 -12.63 0.99
CA PHE A 139 18.36 -11.45 1.40
C PHE A 139 19.01 -11.70 2.77
N PRO A 140 20.03 -10.92 3.16
CA PRO A 140 20.48 -10.92 4.55
C PRO A 140 19.33 -10.57 5.49
N LYS A 141 19.32 -11.17 6.67
CA LYS A 141 18.29 -10.96 7.70
C LYS A 141 18.49 -9.64 8.45
N GLY A 142 17.40 -9.15 9.04
CA GLY A 142 17.48 -8.06 10.02
C GLY A 142 17.70 -6.67 9.44
N TRP A 143 17.26 -6.42 8.22
CA TRP A 143 17.22 -5.06 7.69
C TRP A 143 16.15 -4.24 8.40
N ASP A 144 16.51 -3.11 8.95
CA ASP A 144 15.57 -2.17 9.60
C ASP A 144 14.79 -1.34 8.58
N GLN A 145 15.42 -1.04 7.44
CA GLN A 145 14.80 -0.25 6.38
C GLN A 145 15.16 -0.78 5.00
N ILE A 146 14.17 -0.85 4.14
CA ILE A 146 14.32 -1.10 2.71
C ILE A 146 13.66 0.06 1.99
N ILE A 147 14.36 0.70 1.06
CA ILE A 147 13.91 1.93 0.40
C ILE A 147 13.88 1.68 -1.10
N PRO A 148 12.73 1.83 -1.77
CA PRO A 148 12.67 1.74 -3.21
C PRO A 148 13.37 2.94 -3.84
N VAL A 149 14.28 2.68 -4.76
CA VAL A 149 15.02 3.71 -5.48
C VAL A 149 15.12 3.35 -6.95
N ARG A 150 15.13 4.35 -7.82
CA ARG A 150 15.39 4.18 -9.25
C ARG A 150 16.72 4.82 -9.59
N PHE A 151 17.64 4.02 -10.09
CA PHE A 151 18.90 4.53 -10.65
C PHE A 151 18.74 4.68 -12.16
N ALA A 152 19.41 5.69 -12.73
CA ALA A 152 19.49 5.80 -14.17
C ALA A 152 20.18 4.54 -14.74
N SER A 153 19.56 3.88 -15.70
CA SER A 153 20.21 2.80 -16.43
C SER A 153 21.38 3.38 -17.21
N SER A 154 22.53 2.85 -16.97
CA SER A 154 23.72 3.15 -17.78
C SER A 154 23.60 2.55 -19.17
#